data_2196385fb1037e3693ca02587b0b1032
#
_entry.id   2196385fb1037e3693ca02587b0b1032
#
_cell.length_a   1.000
_cell.length_b   1.000
_cell.length_c   1.000
_cell.angle_alpha   90.00
_cell.angle_beta   90.00
_cell.angle_gamma   90.00
#
_symmetry.space_group_name_H-M   'P 1'
#
loop_
_entity.id
_entity.type
_entity.pdbx_description
1 polymer ?
#
loop_
_entity_poly.entity_id
_entity_poly.type
_entity_poly.pdbx_seq_one_letter_code
_entity_poly.pdbx_strand_id
1 'polypeptide(L)'
;MTLLQPSVGLPDFWAGSGFEDKLLQAQGDFSLNAGQHSVTYLPSSDTRTTGRYQVLLYDNNFGTAESYPKFDWCQLGAAVVTDYSLGSHSFGRIFTVDEVARIYELEDQIAVPFSGYVSSAQRVGDSNSMLVASGMAKTFAEYDRYGLPIATYEMEAEKYIYRVYKYEL
;
A
#
# COMPACT_ATOMS: atom_id res chain seq x y z
N MET A 1 -11.34 13.19 4.63
CA MET A 1 -10.03 12.51 4.48
C MET A 1 -9.96 11.46 5.57
N THR A 2 -9.73 10.24 5.19
CA THR A 2 -9.69 9.08 6.07
C THR A 2 -8.24 8.58 6.13
N LEU A 3 -7.78 8.17 7.30
CA LEU A 3 -6.42 7.69 7.51
C LEU A 3 -6.44 6.20 7.88
N LEU A 4 -5.71 5.40 7.11
CA LEU A 4 -5.41 4.01 7.42
C LEU A 4 -4.17 4.00 8.32
N GLN A 5 -4.39 3.86 9.62
CA GLN A 5 -3.33 3.96 10.60
C GLN A 5 -3.31 2.76 11.55
N PRO A 6 -2.14 2.45 12.12
CA PRO A 6 -2.02 1.46 13.17
C PRO A 6 -2.99 1.68 14.33
N SER A 7 -3.46 0.60 14.91
CA SER A 7 -4.28 0.60 16.13
C SER A 7 -3.60 1.20 17.36
N VAL A 8 -2.30 1.45 17.28
CA VAL A 8 -1.50 2.09 18.34
C VAL A 8 -1.56 3.63 18.36
N GLY A 9 -2.33 4.22 17.44
CA GLY A 9 -2.50 5.67 17.37
C GLY A 9 -1.48 6.38 16.50
N LEU A 10 -1.52 7.72 16.53
CA LEU A 10 -0.58 8.58 15.82
C LEU A 10 0.69 8.78 16.64
N PRO A 11 1.86 8.87 15.97
CA PRO A 11 3.07 9.33 16.63
C PRO A 11 2.89 10.71 17.28
N ASP A 12 3.62 10.97 18.38
CA ASP A 12 3.49 12.20 19.18
C ASP A 12 3.61 13.50 18.37
N PHE A 13 4.39 13.50 17.29
CA PHE A 13 4.52 14.67 16.43
C PHE A 13 3.27 15.04 15.63
N TRP A 14 2.25 14.17 15.66
CA TRP A 14 0.92 14.42 15.08
C TRP A 14 -0.12 14.80 16.13
N ALA A 15 0.25 14.75 17.42
CA ALA A 15 -0.65 15.08 18.52
C ALA A 15 -1.21 16.50 18.37
N GLY A 16 -2.51 16.65 18.51
CA GLY A 16 -3.22 17.91 18.34
C GLY A 16 -3.35 18.39 16.89
N SER A 17 -3.00 17.55 15.89
CA SER A 17 -3.16 17.89 14.47
C SER A 17 -4.62 17.88 13.99
N GLY A 18 -5.54 17.27 14.75
CA GLY A 18 -6.91 16.97 14.35
C GLY A 18 -7.03 15.77 13.41
N PHE A 19 -5.92 15.06 13.13
CA PHE A 19 -5.95 13.82 12.38
C PHE A 19 -6.42 12.63 13.20
N GLU A 20 -6.35 12.74 14.51
CA GLU A 20 -6.83 11.71 15.45
C GLU A 20 -8.29 11.32 15.19
N ASP A 21 -9.11 12.30 14.86
CA ASP A 21 -10.53 12.10 14.54
C ASP A 21 -10.75 11.44 13.15
N LYS A 22 -9.69 11.31 12.36
CA LYS A 22 -9.75 10.73 11.01
C LYS A 22 -9.21 9.31 10.95
N LEU A 23 -8.68 8.81 12.06
CA LEU A 23 -8.14 7.46 12.12
C LEU A 23 -9.24 6.41 12.00
N LEU A 24 -8.95 5.37 11.23
CA LEU A 24 -9.72 4.14 11.20
C LEU A 24 -8.99 3.06 11.98
N GLN A 25 -9.74 2.16 12.56
CA GLN A 25 -9.21 0.99 13.26
C GLN A 25 -8.92 -0.14 12.27
N ALA A 26 -7.71 -0.69 12.33
CA ALA A 26 -7.39 -1.92 11.62
C ALA A 26 -8.19 -3.09 12.23
N GLN A 27 -8.83 -3.87 11.39
CA GLN A 27 -9.54 -5.09 11.78
C GLN A 27 -8.94 -6.29 11.04
N GLY A 28 -8.49 -7.28 11.78
CA GLY A 28 -7.78 -8.45 11.27
C GLY A 28 -6.31 -8.48 11.67
N ASP A 29 -5.62 -9.55 11.27
CA ASP A 29 -4.20 -9.77 11.54
C ASP A 29 -3.39 -9.51 10.26
N PHE A 30 -2.82 -8.33 10.14
CA PHE A 30 -1.93 -7.93 9.06
C PHE A 30 -0.95 -6.86 9.52
N SER A 31 0.22 -6.82 8.88
CA SER A 31 1.19 -5.75 9.14
C SER A 31 0.65 -4.41 8.63
N LEU A 32 0.95 -3.36 9.36
CA LEU A 32 0.51 -2.01 9.00
C LEU A 32 1.34 -1.46 7.83
N ASN A 33 0.83 -0.41 7.18
CA ASN A 33 1.48 0.17 6.02
C ASN A 33 2.63 1.11 6.41
N ALA A 34 3.71 1.09 5.66
CA ALA A 34 4.81 2.05 5.79
C ALA A 34 5.35 2.49 4.43
N GLY A 35 5.34 3.81 4.18
CA GLY A 35 5.83 4.38 2.93
C GLY A 35 4.88 4.16 1.74
N GLN A 36 3.58 4.38 1.94
CA GLN A 36 2.56 4.14 0.93
C GLN A 36 2.71 5.04 -0.29
N HIS A 37 2.55 4.45 -1.47
CA HIS A 37 2.53 5.12 -2.76
C HIS A 37 1.32 4.69 -3.60
N SER A 38 1.02 5.47 -4.64
CA SER A 38 0.03 5.08 -5.66
C SER A 38 -1.34 4.73 -5.08
N VAL A 39 -1.81 5.52 -4.12
CA VAL A 39 -3.11 5.30 -3.49
C VAL A 39 -4.23 5.58 -4.50
N THR A 40 -5.09 4.60 -4.73
CA THR A 40 -6.20 4.66 -5.67
C THR A 40 -7.51 4.28 -4.98
N TYR A 41 -8.49 5.16 -5.11
CA TYR A 41 -9.86 4.85 -4.69
C TYR A 41 -10.52 3.89 -5.68
N LEU A 42 -11.09 2.81 -5.17
CA LEU A 42 -11.87 1.86 -5.93
C LEU A 42 -13.32 1.91 -5.41
N PRO A 43 -14.28 2.36 -6.22
CA PRO A 43 -15.66 2.44 -5.79
C PRO A 43 -16.19 1.03 -5.48
N SER A 44 -17.00 0.91 -4.43
CA SER A 44 -17.71 -0.33 -4.14
C SER A 44 -18.72 -0.63 -5.25
N SER A 45 -18.79 -1.87 -5.68
CA SER A 45 -19.86 -2.35 -6.57
C SER A 45 -21.22 -2.39 -5.86
N ASP A 46 -21.24 -2.43 -4.53
CA ASP A 46 -22.48 -2.35 -3.75
C ASP A 46 -22.82 -0.88 -3.44
N THR A 47 -23.63 -0.30 -4.30
CA THR A 47 -24.11 1.08 -4.17
C THR A 47 -25.07 1.29 -2.99
N ARG A 48 -25.50 0.23 -2.30
CA ARG A 48 -26.42 0.30 -1.16
C ARG A 48 -25.72 0.62 0.16
N THR A 49 -24.40 0.46 0.21
CA THR A 49 -23.64 0.70 1.42
C THR A 49 -22.91 2.04 1.33
N THR A 50 -23.50 3.09 1.89
CA THR A 50 -22.88 4.42 1.97
C THR A 50 -21.66 4.38 2.89
N GLY A 51 -20.55 4.95 2.45
CA GLY A 51 -19.31 5.04 3.25
C GLY A 51 -18.42 3.80 3.17
N ARG A 52 -18.76 2.80 2.35
CA ARG A 52 -17.93 1.62 2.12
C ARG A 52 -17.31 1.64 0.73
N TYR A 53 -15.99 1.47 0.67
CA TYR A 53 -15.21 1.46 -0.57
C TYR A 53 -13.90 0.70 -0.39
N GLN A 54 -13.18 0.50 -1.47
CA GLN A 54 -11.85 -0.09 -1.43
C GLN A 54 -10.77 0.95 -1.73
N VAL A 55 -9.58 0.72 -1.20
CA VAL A 55 -8.37 1.49 -1.47
C VAL A 55 -7.29 0.53 -1.92
N LEU A 56 -6.78 0.73 -3.13
CA LEU A 56 -5.58 0.07 -3.61
C LEU A 56 -4.38 0.97 -3.34
N LEU A 57 -3.31 0.42 -2.82
CA LEU A 57 -2.05 1.12 -2.62
C LEU A 57 -0.84 0.20 -2.84
N TYR A 58 0.30 0.82 -3.10
CA TYR A 58 1.60 0.18 -2.97
C TYR A 58 2.18 0.51 -1.60
N ASP A 59 2.56 -0.51 -0.84
CA ASP A 59 3.22 -0.40 0.46
C ASP A 59 4.69 -0.74 0.30
N ASN A 60 5.56 0.25 0.46
CA ASN A 60 7.00 0.06 0.36
C ASN A 60 7.56 -0.80 1.51
N ASN A 61 6.81 -0.94 2.61
CA ASN A 61 7.23 -1.68 3.79
C ASN A 61 8.59 -1.19 4.33
N PHE A 62 8.77 0.14 4.35
CA PHE A 62 10.01 0.78 4.74
C PHE A 62 9.82 1.68 5.96
N GLY A 63 10.59 1.41 7.00
CA GLY A 63 10.40 1.96 8.35
C GLY A 63 11.01 3.34 8.57
N THR A 64 11.49 4.05 7.55
CA THR A 64 11.99 5.41 7.68
C THR A 64 11.36 6.36 6.66
N ALA A 65 11.28 7.64 7.00
CA ALA A 65 10.83 8.69 6.10
C ALA A 65 11.75 9.91 6.23
N GLU A 66 12.13 10.53 5.11
CA GLU A 66 13.00 11.71 5.09
C GLU A 66 12.40 12.90 5.87
N SER A 67 11.07 13.01 5.88
CA SER A 67 10.37 14.04 6.65
C SER A 67 10.46 13.85 8.17
N TYR A 68 10.72 12.61 8.62
CA TYR A 68 10.87 12.24 10.03
C TYR A 68 11.98 11.20 10.21
N PRO A 69 13.24 11.52 9.92
CA PRO A 69 14.33 10.55 9.81
C PRO A 69 14.72 9.88 11.14
N LYS A 70 14.26 10.43 12.27
CA LYS A 70 14.53 9.88 13.61
C LYS A 70 13.41 8.95 14.10
N PHE A 71 12.32 8.84 13.37
CA PHE A 71 11.20 7.99 13.76
C PHE A 71 11.26 6.66 13.02
N ASP A 72 11.34 5.57 13.76
CA ASP A 72 11.34 4.21 13.24
C ASP A 72 9.91 3.65 13.25
N TRP A 73 9.32 3.50 12.07
CA TRP A 73 7.98 2.95 11.89
C TRP A 73 7.88 1.46 12.23
N CYS A 74 9.02 0.76 12.34
CA CYS A 74 9.03 -0.63 12.82
C CYS A 74 8.52 -0.75 14.26
N GLN A 75 8.66 0.30 15.07
CA GLN A 75 8.13 0.33 16.45
C GLN A 75 6.61 0.21 16.51
N LEU A 76 5.93 0.58 15.43
CA LEU A 76 4.48 0.49 15.33
C LEU A 76 4.02 -0.83 14.66
N GLY A 77 4.95 -1.73 14.32
CA GLY A 77 4.64 -2.91 13.54
C GLY A 77 4.24 -2.60 12.09
N ALA A 78 4.55 -1.39 11.60
CA ALA A 78 4.19 -0.95 10.26
C ALA A 78 5.16 -1.50 9.21
N ALA A 79 6.44 -1.57 9.49
CA ALA A 79 7.46 -2.01 8.55
C ALA A 79 8.37 -3.07 9.17
N VAL A 80 9.07 -3.82 8.33
CA VAL A 80 10.02 -4.85 8.78
C VAL A 80 11.46 -4.48 8.50
N VAL A 81 11.75 -3.45 7.71
CA VAL A 81 13.10 -2.99 7.36
C VAL A 81 13.25 -1.48 7.42
N THR A 82 14.42 -1.03 7.82
CA THR A 82 14.84 0.39 7.86
C THR A 82 16.05 0.66 6.98
N ASP A 83 16.65 -0.35 6.40
CA ASP A 83 17.83 -0.27 5.54
C ASP A 83 17.49 -0.70 4.12
N TYR A 84 17.82 0.12 3.12
CA TYR A 84 17.60 -0.18 1.70
C TYR A 84 18.38 -1.40 1.21
N SER A 85 19.45 -1.79 1.87
CA SER A 85 20.22 -2.99 1.55
C SER A 85 19.59 -4.29 2.08
N LEU A 86 18.65 -4.18 3.01
CA LEU A 86 18.01 -5.30 3.72
C LEU A 86 16.52 -5.30 3.38
N GLY A 87 16.20 -5.79 2.20
CA GLY A 87 14.80 -5.89 1.77
C GLY A 87 14.19 -7.25 2.14
N SER A 88 12.94 -7.23 2.56
CA SER A 88 12.07 -8.39 2.55
C SER A 88 11.17 -8.32 1.33
N HIS A 89 9.94 -7.83 1.51
CA HIS A 89 8.98 -7.61 0.45
C HIS A 89 8.35 -6.24 0.59
N SER A 90 7.98 -5.65 -0.54
CA SER A 90 6.96 -4.62 -0.62
C SER A 90 5.64 -5.27 -1.04
N PHE A 91 4.54 -4.53 -1.01
CA PHE A 91 3.23 -5.11 -1.24
C PHE A 91 2.35 -4.24 -2.13
N GLY A 92 1.60 -4.87 -3.03
CA GLY A 92 0.37 -4.33 -3.55
C GLY A 92 -0.77 -4.73 -2.62
N ARG A 93 -1.52 -3.78 -2.06
CA ARG A 93 -2.57 -4.06 -1.06
C ARG A 93 -3.90 -3.44 -1.45
N ILE A 94 -4.97 -4.19 -1.24
CA ILE A 94 -6.34 -3.69 -1.31
C ILE A 94 -6.95 -3.75 0.08
N PHE A 95 -7.45 -2.62 0.53
CA PHE A 95 -8.19 -2.50 1.79
C PHE A 95 -9.65 -2.19 1.51
N THR A 96 -10.54 -2.85 2.24
CA THR A 96 -11.93 -2.42 2.36
C THR A 96 -12.03 -1.45 3.53
N VAL A 97 -12.61 -0.30 3.28
CA VAL A 97 -12.84 0.78 4.24
C VAL A 97 -14.32 0.91 4.52
N ASP A 98 -14.67 1.01 5.79
CA ASP A 98 -16.01 1.38 6.27
C ASP A 98 -15.89 2.62 7.16
N GLU A 99 -16.24 3.78 6.61
CA GLU A 99 -16.18 5.06 7.33
C GLU A 99 -17.25 5.18 8.43
N VAL A 100 -18.35 4.46 8.29
CA VAL A 100 -19.44 4.48 9.29
C VAL A 100 -19.02 3.67 10.50
N ALA A 101 -18.50 2.48 10.30
CA ALA A 101 -17.98 1.64 11.38
C ALA A 101 -16.59 2.12 11.87
N ARG A 102 -15.93 3.01 11.11
CA ARG A 102 -14.57 3.52 11.37
C ARG A 102 -13.51 2.43 11.44
N ILE A 103 -13.60 1.48 10.51
CA ILE A 103 -12.68 0.35 10.39
C ILE A 103 -12.12 0.25 8.97
N TYR A 104 -11.01 -0.47 8.85
CA TYR A 104 -10.50 -0.97 7.59
C TYR A 104 -9.95 -2.38 7.75
N GLU A 105 -10.06 -3.16 6.70
CA GLU A 105 -9.67 -4.57 6.64
C GLU A 105 -8.78 -4.81 5.41
N LEU A 106 -7.79 -5.66 5.54
CA LEU A 106 -7.01 -6.12 4.39
C LEU A 106 -7.85 -7.13 3.61
N GLU A 107 -8.21 -6.75 2.38
CA GLU A 107 -8.98 -7.59 1.46
C GLU A 107 -8.07 -8.50 0.65
N ASP A 108 -6.96 -7.93 0.14
CA ASP A 108 -6.02 -8.64 -0.72
C ASP A 108 -4.61 -8.08 -0.60
N GLN A 109 -3.60 -8.95 -0.78
CA GLN A 109 -2.20 -8.58 -0.71
C GLN A 109 -1.35 -9.43 -1.65
N ILE A 110 -0.50 -8.77 -2.42
CA ILE A 110 0.51 -9.41 -3.26
C ILE A 110 1.89 -8.98 -2.78
N ALA A 111 2.71 -9.93 -2.36
CA ALA A 111 4.11 -9.70 -2.04
C ALA A 111 4.93 -9.58 -3.34
N VAL A 112 5.74 -8.53 -3.42
CA VAL A 112 6.58 -8.21 -4.58
C VAL A 112 8.02 -7.95 -4.16
N PRO A 113 9.01 -7.94 -5.09
CA PRO A 113 10.38 -7.58 -4.76
C PRO A 113 10.45 -6.26 -4.02
N PHE A 114 11.31 -6.19 -3.01
CA PHE A 114 11.42 -5.02 -2.16
C PHE A 114 11.76 -3.74 -2.93
N SER A 115 11.05 -2.68 -2.63
CA SER A 115 11.28 -1.33 -3.14
C SER A 115 10.93 -0.31 -2.06
N GLY A 116 11.92 0.19 -1.34
CA GLY A 116 11.73 1.09 -0.19
C GLY A 116 11.19 2.49 -0.57
N TYR A 117 11.20 2.84 -1.84
CA TYR A 117 10.61 4.07 -2.37
C TYR A 117 10.15 3.87 -3.82
N VAL A 118 9.48 4.85 -4.41
CA VAL A 118 8.84 4.82 -5.73
C VAL A 118 7.84 3.66 -5.85
N SER A 119 7.52 3.20 -7.05
CA SER A 119 6.63 2.05 -7.27
C SER A 119 5.16 2.42 -7.49
N SER A 120 4.39 1.45 -7.96
CA SER A 120 2.95 1.65 -8.20
C SER A 120 2.19 0.33 -8.13
N ALA A 121 0.90 0.44 -7.83
CA ALA A 121 -0.07 -0.62 -7.98
C ALA A 121 -1.29 -0.09 -8.75
N GLN A 122 -1.83 -0.90 -9.65
CA GLN A 122 -3.00 -0.58 -10.47
C GLN A 122 -3.90 -1.80 -10.58
N ARG A 123 -5.20 -1.63 -10.42
CA ARG A 123 -6.18 -2.65 -10.81
C ARG A 123 -6.33 -2.63 -12.33
N VAL A 124 -6.31 -3.80 -12.96
CA VAL A 124 -6.35 -3.94 -14.42
C VAL A 124 -7.63 -4.66 -14.83
N GLY A 125 -8.43 -3.98 -15.65
CA GLY A 125 -9.66 -4.53 -16.20
C GLY A 125 -10.69 -4.97 -15.13
N ASP A 126 -11.66 -5.75 -15.57
CA ASP A 126 -12.73 -6.27 -14.71
C ASP A 126 -12.36 -7.59 -13.99
N SER A 127 -11.16 -8.13 -14.28
CA SER A 127 -10.72 -9.45 -13.81
C SER A 127 -10.18 -9.49 -12.38
N ASN A 128 -10.19 -8.37 -11.66
CA ASN A 128 -9.52 -8.23 -10.37
C ASN A 128 -8.00 -8.51 -10.40
N SER A 129 -7.39 -8.41 -11.58
CA SER A 129 -5.93 -8.48 -11.71
C SER A 129 -5.27 -7.21 -11.19
N MET A 130 -4.05 -7.34 -10.69
CA MET A 130 -3.23 -6.20 -10.29
C MET A 130 -1.95 -6.13 -11.11
N LEU A 131 -1.64 -4.95 -11.63
CA LEU A 131 -0.31 -4.62 -12.13
C LEU A 131 0.46 -3.97 -11.00
N VAL A 132 1.57 -4.58 -10.58
CA VAL A 132 2.40 -4.06 -9.48
C VAL A 132 3.82 -3.86 -9.98
N ALA A 133 4.36 -2.67 -9.76
CA ALA A 133 5.72 -2.30 -10.15
C ALA A 133 6.59 -2.05 -8.92
N SER A 134 7.70 -2.75 -8.81
CA SER A 134 8.75 -2.56 -7.81
C SER A 134 9.89 -1.76 -8.40
N GLY A 135 9.85 -0.45 -8.19
CA GLY A 135 10.68 0.49 -8.93
C GLY A 135 12.18 0.35 -8.68
N MET A 136 12.62 0.11 -7.44
CA MET A 136 14.03 -0.14 -7.13
C MET A 136 14.52 -1.46 -7.71
N ALA A 137 13.69 -2.48 -7.69
CA ALA A 137 13.99 -3.79 -8.26
C ALA A 137 13.91 -3.78 -9.80
N LYS A 138 13.41 -2.70 -10.42
CA LYS A 138 13.24 -2.54 -11.87
C LYS A 138 12.39 -3.64 -12.50
N THR A 139 11.42 -4.13 -11.74
CA THR A 139 10.50 -5.19 -12.18
C THR A 139 9.06 -4.71 -12.07
N PHE A 140 8.21 -5.24 -12.92
CA PHE A 140 6.77 -5.14 -12.75
C PHE A 140 6.12 -6.42 -13.24
N ALA A 141 4.97 -6.75 -12.66
CA ALA A 141 4.23 -7.93 -13.06
C ALA A 141 2.72 -7.69 -12.97
N GLU A 142 2.00 -8.38 -13.83
CA GLU A 142 0.55 -8.51 -13.74
C GLU A 142 0.25 -9.82 -12.99
N TYR A 143 -0.57 -9.70 -11.95
CA TYR A 143 -0.99 -10.81 -11.10
C TYR A 143 -2.48 -11.05 -11.28
N ASP A 144 -2.88 -12.31 -11.25
CA ASP A 144 -4.30 -12.66 -11.20
C ASP A 144 -4.91 -12.38 -9.81
N ARG A 145 -6.21 -12.63 -9.69
CA ARG A 145 -6.94 -12.44 -8.42
C ARG A 145 -6.48 -13.37 -7.28
N TYR A 146 -5.63 -14.34 -7.55
CA TYR A 146 -5.06 -15.26 -6.55
C TYR A 146 -3.61 -14.91 -6.19
N GLY A 147 -3.10 -13.80 -6.72
CA GLY A 147 -1.72 -13.35 -6.52
C GLY A 147 -0.69 -14.15 -7.33
N LEU A 148 -1.11 -14.92 -8.35
CA LEU A 148 -0.20 -15.62 -9.24
C LEU A 148 0.23 -14.71 -10.40
N PRO A 149 1.53 -14.63 -10.75
CA PRO A 149 1.97 -13.80 -11.85
C PRO A 149 1.49 -14.34 -13.20
N ILE A 150 0.77 -13.52 -13.94
CA ILE A 150 0.35 -13.77 -15.33
C ILE A 150 1.52 -13.46 -16.28
N ALA A 151 2.18 -12.32 -16.03
CA ALA A 151 3.31 -11.87 -16.80
C ALA A 151 4.26 -11.05 -15.92
N THR A 152 5.56 -11.29 -16.07
CA THR A 152 6.61 -10.58 -15.34
C THR A 152 7.57 -9.94 -16.33
N TYR A 153 7.97 -8.71 -16.03
CA TYR A 153 8.84 -7.90 -16.87
C TYR A 153 10.00 -7.36 -16.04
N GLU A 154 11.19 -7.41 -16.61
CA GLU A 154 12.38 -6.74 -16.10
C GLU A 154 12.72 -5.58 -17.03
N MET A 155 13.14 -4.47 -16.47
CA MET A 155 13.49 -3.29 -17.25
C MET A 155 14.98 -2.98 -17.11
N GLU A 156 15.65 -2.84 -18.24
CA GLU A 156 16.98 -2.25 -18.28
C GLU A 156 16.86 -0.74 -18.10
N ALA A 157 17.21 -0.25 -16.92
CA ALA A 157 17.22 1.16 -16.60
C ALA A 157 18.43 1.50 -15.73
N GLU A 158 19.03 2.66 -15.95
CA GLU A 158 20.18 3.11 -15.14
C GLU A 158 19.80 3.31 -13.68
N LYS A 159 18.59 3.83 -13.46
CA LYS A 159 18.04 4.11 -12.12
C LYS A 159 16.78 3.29 -11.88
N TYR A 160 16.02 3.68 -10.88
CA TYR A 160 14.73 3.08 -10.54
C TYR A 160 13.62 3.45 -11.54
N ILE A 161 12.56 2.67 -11.54
CA ILE A 161 11.32 2.96 -12.28
C ILE A 161 10.38 3.68 -11.32
N TYR A 162 9.86 4.84 -11.72
CA TYR A 162 8.98 5.59 -10.83
C TYR A 162 7.59 4.96 -10.73
N ARG A 163 6.95 4.66 -11.88
CA ARG A 163 5.61 4.05 -11.96
C ARG A 163 5.44 3.30 -13.28
N VAL A 164 4.58 2.29 -13.26
CA VAL A 164 4.11 1.58 -14.47
C VAL A 164 2.60 1.52 -14.46
N TYR A 165 1.97 1.84 -15.58
CA TYR A 165 0.54 1.74 -15.78
C TYR A 165 0.22 1.05 -17.10
N LYS A 166 -0.88 0.30 -17.10
CA LYS A 166 -1.48 -0.32 -18.29
C LYS A 166 -2.76 0.42 -18.63
N TYR A 167 -2.91 0.78 -19.88
CA TYR A 167 -4.10 1.42 -20.41
C TYR A 167 -4.68 0.54 -21.51
N GLU A 168 -6.01 0.50 -21.60
CA GLU A 168 -6.71 -0.02 -22.77
C GLU A 168 -6.68 1.06 -23.87
N LEU A 169 -6.35 0.64 -25.10
CA LEU A 169 -6.29 1.50 -26.28
C LEU A 169 -7.58 1.39 -27.09
#